data_4dcf074ca3d3ae6940fc1202024e4165
#
_entry.id   4dcf074ca3d3ae6940fc1202024e4165
#
_cell.length_a   1.000
_cell.length_b   1.000
_cell.length_c   1.000
_cell.angle_alpha   90.00
_cell.angle_beta   90.00
_cell.angle_gamma   90.00
#
_symmetry.space_group_name_H-M   'P 1'
#
loop_
_entity.id
_entity.type
_entity.pdbx_description
1 polymer ?
#
loop_
_entity_poly.entity_id
_entity_poly.type
_entity_poly.pdbx_seq_one_letter_code
_entity_poly.pdbx_strand_id
1 'polypeptide(L)'
;MLSWLAKRLISWVMSRTRAGDIRPTLALDAPDMSFVFPGSNSWSGAYHGRDSHRRWLERLVRVGVMTDVDEVVAGGFPWAMTACIRGRSWWDNRAGERIYDNRYVIWAKLRWGRIIEYEVYEDTEKAQALDDYMEANEPALMAS
;
A
#
# COMPACT_ATOMS: atom_id res chain seq x y z
N MET A 1 -6.39 -20.82 10.73
CA MET A 1 -5.37 -20.39 11.72
C MET A 1 -4.30 -19.51 11.09
N LEU A 2 -3.67 -19.91 10.00
CA LEU A 2 -2.62 -19.10 9.32
C LEU A 2 -3.14 -17.73 8.87
N SER A 3 -4.30 -17.67 8.23
CA SER A 3 -4.90 -16.41 7.76
C SER A 3 -5.25 -15.45 8.92
N TRP A 4 -5.64 -15.97 10.09
CA TRP A 4 -5.91 -15.12 11.24
C TRP A 4 -4.64 -14.47 11.80
N LEU A 5 -3.55 -15.23 11.92
CA LEU A 5 -2.25 -14.69 12.33
C LEU A 5 -1.72 -13.68 11.32
N ALA A 6 -1.83 -14.01 10.03
CA ALA A 6 -1.45 -13.10 8.94
C ALA A 6 -2.25 -11.79 8.99
N LYS A 7 -3.57 -11.87 9.19
CA LYS A 7 -4.41 -10.67 9.34
C LYS A 7 -3.97 -9.82 10.53
N ARG A 8 -3.71 -10.41 11.68
CA ARG A 8 -3.24 -9.65 12.87
C ARG A 8 -1.91 -8.94 12.60
N LEU A 9 -0.95 -9.66 12.00
CA LEU A 9 0.35 -9.09 11.65
C LEU A 9 0.20 -7.92 10.67
N ILE A 10 -0.51 -8.15 9.57
CA ILE A 10 -0.70 -7.12 8.53
C ILE A 10 -1.48 -5.93 9.06
N SER A 11 -2.54 -6.15 9.85
CA SER A 11 -3.29 -5.04 10.49
C SER A 11 -2.41 -4.22 11.43
N TRP A 12 -1.54 -4.87 12.20
CA TRP A 12 -0.57 -4.18 13.04
C TRP A 12 0.43 -3.37 12.20
N VAL A 13 1.01 -3.99 11.16
CA VAL A 13 1.94 -3.31 10.24
C VAL A 13 1.29 -2.08 9.60
N MET A 14 0.06 -2.21 9.11
CA MET A 14 -0.68 -1.09 8.51
C MET A 14 -1.00 0.01 9.52
N SER A 15 -1.31 -0.35 10.78
CA SER A 15 -1.53 0.64 11.83
C SER A 15 -0.27 1.45 12.13
N ARG A 16 0.90 0.83 12.05
CA ARG A 16 2.20 1.52 12.19
C ARG A 16 2.45 2.47 11.02
N THR A 17 2.18 2.02 9.80
CA THR A 17 2.31 2.85 8.60
C THR A 17 1.40 4.08 8.68
N ARG A 18 0.14 3.92 9.12
CA ARG A 18 -0.77 5.06 9.37
C ARG A 18 -0.23 6.05 10.40
N ALA A 19 0.50 5.56 11.39
CA ALA A 19 1.16 6.39 12.41
C ALA A 19 2.49 7.01 11.92
N GLY A 20 2.88 6.81 10.66
CA GLY A 20 4.09 7.32 10.06
C GLY A 20 5.32 6.42 10.21
N ASP A 21 5.18 5.24 10.81
CA ASP A 21 6.27 4.28 10.97
C ASP A 21 6.21 3.18 9.90
N ILE A 22 6.98 3.36 8.83
CA ILE A 22 7.03 2.42 7.70
C ILE A 22 8.02 1.27 7.91
N ARG A 23 8.81 1.27 8.99
CA ARG A 23 9.83 0.25 9.25
C ARG A 23 9.27 -1.17 9.31
N PRO A 24 8.12 -1.45 9.96
CA PRO A 24 7.56 -2.79 9.97
C PRO A 24 7.15 -3.28 8.58
N THR A 25 6.64 -2.39 7.73
CA THR A 25 6.30 -2.73 6.33
C THR A 25 7.57 -3.12 5.56
N LEU A 26 8.60 -2.29 5.62
CA LEU A 26 9.88 -2.54 4.94
C LEU A 26 10.60 -3.79 5.47
N ALA A 27 10.37 -4.14 6.74
CA ALA A 27 10.92 -5.36 7.31
C ALA A 27 10.34 -6.64 6.71
N LEU A 28 9.15 -6.56 6.10
CA LEU A 28 8.55 -7.69 5.37
C LEU A 28 9.09 -7.83 3.95
N ASP A 29 9.70 -6.81 3.38
CA ASP A 29 10.21 -6.84 2.01
C ASP A 29 11.51 -7.62 1.90
N ALA A 30 11.64 -8.40 0.84
CA ALA A 30 12.95 -8.85 0.37
C ALA A 30 13.73 -7.65 -0.21
N PRO A 31 15.07 -7.63 -0.15
CA PRO A 31 15.85 -6.50 -0.67
C PRO A 31 15.62 -6.20 -2.15
N ASP A 32 15.35 -7.25 -2.93
CA ASP A 32 15.15 -7.25 -4.38
C ASP A 32 13.69 -7.42 -4.81
N MET A 33 12.74 -7.11 -3.91
CA MET A 33 11.32 -7.26 -4.18
C MET A 33 10.88 -6.42 -5.38
N SER A 34 9.80 -6.83 -6.05
CA SER A 34 9.12 -6.07 -7.09
C SER A 34 7.79 -5.55 -6.57
N PHE A 35 7.48 -4.32 -6.91
CA PHE A 35 6.25 -3.66 -6.53
C PHE A 35 5.58 -3.02 -7.76
N VAL A 36 4.29 -3.31 -7.98
CA VAL A 36 3.51 -2.74 -9.07
C VAL A 36 2.28 -2.04 -8.52
N PHE A 37 2.11 -0.80 -8.92
CA PHE A 37 0.90 -0.02 -8.72
C PHE A 37 0.32 0.32 -10.10
N PRO A 38 -0.86 -0.19 -10.47
CA PRO A 38 -1.40 -0.08 -11.81
C PRO A 38 -1.95 1.31 -12.11
N GLY A 39 -2.30 1.53 -13.38
CA GLY A 39 -2.89 2.77 -13.86
C GLY A 39 -1.88 3.73 -14.47
N SER A 40 -2.32 4.97 -14.66
CA SER A 40 -1.51 6.05 -15.26
C SER A 40 -1.48 7.32 -14.39
N ASN A 41 -1.86 7.20 -13.12
CA ASN A 41 -1.80 8.28 -12.15
C ASN A 41 -0.39 8.45 -11.57
N SER A 42 -0.17 9.45 -10.72
CA SER A 42 1.14 9.77 -10.17
C SER A 42 1.73 8.69 -9.23
N TRP A 43 0.91 7.74 -8.79
CA TRP A 43 1.32 6.61 -7.95
C TRP A 43 1.71 5.38 -8.75
N SER A 44 1.30 5.36 -10.03
CA SER A 44 1.45 4.19 -10.91
C SER A 44 2.90 3.95 -11.29
N GLY A 45 3.24 2.68 -11.46
CA GLY A 45 4.54 2.27 -11.94
C GLY A 45 4.90 0.86 -11.55
N ALA A 46 5.97 0.36 -12.14
CA ALA A 46 6.65 -0.86 -11.75
C ALA A 46 7.97 -0.46 -11.07
N TYR A 47 8.09 -0.83 -9.81
CA TYR A 47 9.20 -0.46 -8.95
C TYR A 47 10.02 -1.70 -8.59
N HIS A 48 11.31 -1.56 -8.46
CA HIS A 48 12.19 -2.63 -8.08
C HIS A 48 13.04 -2.25 -6.86
N GLY A 49 13.15 -3.19 -5.95
CA GLY A 49 13.93 -3.06 -4.72
C GLY A 49 13.19 -2.39 -3.56
N ARG A 50 13.59 -2.77 -2.35
CA ARG A 50 13.03 -2.24 -1.10
C ARG A 50 13.15 -0.71 -1.00
N ASP A 51 14.21 -0.12 -1.54
CA ASP A 51 14.41 1.33 -1.49
C ASP A 51 13.38 2.08 -2.34
N SER A 52 12.95 1.52 -3.46
CA SER A 52 11.87 2.09 -4.26
C SER A 52 10.53 2.02 -3.52
N HIS A 53 10.25 0.91 -2.86
CA HIS A 53 9.06 0.76 -2.02
C HIS A 53 9.10 1.72 -0.83
N ARG A 54 10.26 1.94 -0.21
CA ARG A 54 10.44 2.93 0.87
C ARG A 54 10.04 4.33 0.40
N ARG A 55 10.55 4.81 -0.73
CA ARG A 55 10.21 6.14 -1.27
C ARG A 55 8.71 6.29 -1.54
N TRP A 56 8.09 5.24 -2.07
CA TRP A 56 6.66 5.21 -2.30
C TRP A 56 5.86 5.31 -0.99
N LEU A 57 6.24 4.55 0.04
CA LEU A 57 5.62 4.60 1.37
C LEU A 57 5.85 5.94 2.08
N GLU A 58 7.04 6.52 1.97
CA GLU A 58 7.34 7.86 2.50
C GLU A 58 6.43 8.91 1.88
N ARG A 59 6.19 8.82 0.57
CA ARG A 59 5.22 9.67 -0.11
C ARG A 59 3.80 9.44 0.40
N LEU A 60 3.37 8.19 0.57
CA LEU A 60 2.06 7.84 1.10
C LEU A 60 1.82 8.50 2.46
N VAL A 61 2.80 8.39 3.36
CA VAL A 61 2.74 8.99 4.69
C VAL A 61 2.74 10.51 4.62
N ARG A 62 3.60 11.11 3.79
CA ARG A 62 3.68 12.57 3.62
C ARG A 62 2.38 13.18 3.09
N VAL A 63 1.76 12.53 2.12
CA VAL A 63 0.45 12.95 1.56
C VAL A 63 -0.67 12.72 2.58
N GLY A 64 -0.52 11.75 3.46
CA GLY A 64 -1.49 11.42 4.51
C GLY A 64 -2.61 10.50 4.05
N VAL A 65 -2.37 9.71 3.00
CA VAL A 65 -3.32 8.65 2.60
C VAL A 65 -3.37 7.59 3.69
N MET A 66 -4.56 7.34 4.19
CA MET A 66 -4.83 6.34 5.21
C MET A 66 -5.20 5.01 4.57
N THR A 67 -4.79 3.91 5.20
CA THR A 67 -5.10 2.55 4.74
C THR A 67 -5.53 1.67 5.91
N ASP A 68 -6.43 0.74 5.64
CA ASP A 68 -6.83 -0.29 6.61
C ASP A 68 -7.04 -1.62 5.91
N VAL A 69 -7.01 -2.71 6.69
CA VAL A 69 -7.10 -4.09 6.19
C VAL A 69 -8.40 -4.73 6.66
N ASP A 70 -9.21 -5.15 5.70
CA ASP A 70 -10.47 -5.84 5.98
C ASP A 70 -10.25 -7.35 6.11
N GLU A 71 -9.48 -7.93 5.20
CA GLU A 71 -9.31 -9.38 5.10
C GLU A 71 -7.93 -9.76 4.57
N VAL A 72 -7.41 -10.86 5.07
CA VAL A 72 -6.17 -11.49 4.56
C VAL A 72 -6.42 -12.97 4.36
N VAL A 73 -6.13 -13.45 3.16
CA VAL A 73 -6.10 -14.88 2.82
C VAL A 73 -4.67 -15.22 2.42
N ALA A 74 -4.11 -16.24 3.03
CA ALA A 74 -2.76 -16.68 2.74
C ALA A 74 -2.71 -18.21 2.63
N GLY A 75 -1.92 -18.70 1.69
CA GLY A 75 -1.75 -20.11 1.45
C GLY A 75 -0.41 -20.43 0.79
N GLY A 76 -0.09 -21.71 0.73
CA GLY A 76 1.16 -22.21 0.18
C GLY A 76 2.13 -22.69 1.25
N PHE A 77 3.37 -22.93 0.84
CA PHE A 77 4.45 -23.40 1.69
C PHE A 77 5.36 -22.23 2.08
N PRO A 78 6.15 -22.33 3.18
CA PRO A 78 7.03 -21.23 3.62
C PRO A 78 7.98 -20.69 2.55
N TRP A 79 8.41 -21.54 1.62
CA TRP A 79 9.30 -21.17 0.51
C TRP A 79 8.56 -20.65 -0.74
N ALA A 80 7.22 -20.77 -0.79
CA ALA A 80 6.37 -20.35 -1.91
C ALA A 80 4.95 -20.08 -1.39
N MET A 81 4.76 -18.93 -0.75
CA MET A 81 3.48 -18.52 -0.19
C MET A 81 2.88 -17.40 -1.05
N THR A 82 1.56 -17.42 -1.18
CA THR A 82 0.79 -16.32 -1.75
C THR A 82 -0.13 -15.76 -0.68
N ALA A 83 -0.22 -14.44 -0.61
CA ALA A 83 -1.18 -13.74 0.22
C ALA A 83 -2.02 -12.79 -0.63
N CYS A 84 -3.31 -12.73 -0.33
CA CYS A 84 -4.24 -11.78 -0.88
C CYS A 84 -4.77 -10.91 0.27
N ILE A 85 -4.58 -9.60 0.18
CA ILE A 85 -4.94 -8.64 1.22
C ILE A 85 -5.99 -7.71 0.63
N ARG A 86 -7.17 -7.65 1.23
CA ARG A 86 -8.23 -6.72 0.86
C ARG A 86 -8.34 -5.64 1.92
N GLY A 87 -8.46 -4.39 1.47
CA GLY A 87 -8.56 -3.27 2.38
C GLY A 87 -9.16 -2.03 1.74
N ARG A 88 -9.07 -0.95 2.48
CA ARG A 88 -9.56 0.36 2.09
C ARG A 88 -8.46 1.39 2.25
N SER A 89 -8.50 2.41 1.39
CA SER A 89 -7.67 3.59 1.49
C SER A 89 -8.53 4.84 1.35
N TRP A 90 -8.16 5.91 2.05
CA TRP A 90 -8.90 7.16 2.02
C TRP A 90 -8.00 8.36 2.29
N TRP A 91 -8.47 9.52 1.88
CA TRP A 91 -7.84 10.79 2.20
C TRP A 91 -8.91 11.87 2.44
N ASP A 92 -8.73 12.60 3.53
CA ASP A 92 -9.59 13.72 3.90
C ASP A 92 -8.81 15.03 3.74
N ASN A 93 -9.47 16.07 3.21
CA ASN A 93 -8.85 17.37 3.10
C ASN A 93 -8.76 18.07 4.47
N ARG A 94 -8.17 19.26 4.52
CA ARG A 94 -8.01 20.03 5.76
C ARG A 94 -9.33 20.44 6.42
N ALA A 95 -10.42 20.51 5.65
CA ALA A 95 -11.77 20.77 6.15
C ALA A 95 -12.45 19.51 6.72
N GLY A 96 -11.79 18.35 6.64
CA GLY A 96 -12.34 17.07 7.08
C GLY A 96 -13.29 16.41 6.08
N GLU A 97 -13.31 16.89 4.84
CA GLU A 97 -14.13 16.33 3.78
C GLU A 97 -13.41 15.15 3.12
N ARG A 98 -14.12 14.01 2.94
CA ARG A 98 -13.62 12.83 2.29
C ARG A 98 -13.52 13.05 0.78
N ILE A 99 -12.30 13.23 0.28
CA ILE A 99 -12.00 13.45 -1.15
C ILE A 99 -11.69 12.13 -1.86
N TYR A 100 -11.05 11.20 -1.16
CA TYR A 100 -10.67 9.91 -1.71
C TYR A 100 -11.14 8.78 -0.80
N ASP A 101 -11.81 7.81 -1.41
CA ASP A 101 -12.27 6.59 -0.75
C ASP A 101 -12.23 5.45 -1.77
N ASN A 102 -11.32 4.51 -1.57
CA ASN A 102 -11.05 3.44 -2.50
C ASN A 102 -10.93 2.10 -1.78
N ARG A 103 -11.15 1.03 -2.52
CA ARG A 103 -10.85 -0.33 -2.09
C ARG A 103 -9.65 -0.83 -2.86
N TYR A 104 -8.83 -1.60 -2.21
CA TYR A 104 -7.70 -2.25 -2.85
C TYR A 104 -7.66 -3.74 -2.55
N VAL A 105 -7.03 -4.46 -3.45
CA VAL A 105 -6.57 -5.82 -3.25
C VAL A 105 -5.09 -5.85 -3.55
N ILE A 106 -4.31 -6.39 -2.65
CA ILE A 106 -2.89 -6.63 -2.84
C ILE A 106 -2.69 -8.12 -3.09
N TRP A 107 -2.03 -8.45 -4.18
CA TRP A 107 -1.52 -9.78 -4.47
C TRP A 107 -0.04 -9.81 -4.12
N ALA A 108 0.35 -10.60 -3.12
CA ALA A 108 1.72 -10.70 -2.68
C ALA A 108 2.23 -12.14 -2.77
N LYS A 109 3.45 -12.29 -3.27
CA LYS A 109 4.19 -13.54 -3.16
C LYS A 109 5.29 -13.40 -2.12
N LEU A 110 5.43 -14.43 -1.29
CA LEU A 110 6.40 -14.44 -0.21
C LEU A 110 7.29 -15.68 -0.32
N ARG A 111 8.53 -15.51 0.10
CA ARG A 111 9.49 -16.58 0.27
C ARG A 111 10.14 -16.44 1.64
N TRP A 112 10.00 -17.47 2.47
CA TRP A 112 10.52 -17.51 3.84
C TRP A 112 10.10 -16.27 4.67
N GLY A 113 8.83 -15.86 4.54
CA GLY A 113 8.26 -14.72 5.25
C GLY A 113 8.65 -13.34 4.70
N ARG A 114 9.35 -13.28 3.56
CA ARG A 114 9.70 -12.04 2.87
C ARG A 114 8.88 -11.86 1.61
N ILE A 115 8.37 -10.66 1.39
CA ILE A 115 7.65 -10.29 0.18
C ILE A 115 8.66 -10.16 -0.96
N ILE A 116 8.44 -10.91 -2.03
CA ILE A 116 9.26 -10.89 -3.25
C ILE A 116 8.53 -10.22 -4.41
N GLU A 117 7.20 -10.29 -4.44
CA GLU A 117 6.35 -9.61 -5.41
C GLU A 117 5.16 -9.00 -4.67
N TYR A 118 4.75 -7.83 -5.09
CA TYR A 118 3.67 -7.07 -4.50
C TYR A 118 2.95 -6.30 -5.60
N GLU A 119 1.69 -6.61 -5.83
CA GLU A 119 0.86 -5.94 -6.83
C GLU A 119 -0.41 -5.41 -6.18
N VAL A 120 -0.70 -4.13 -6.40
CA VAL A 120 -1.92 -3.49 -5.91
C VAL A 120 -2.94 -3.44 -7.04
N TYR A 121 -4.18 -3.74 -6.72
CA TYR A 121 -5.33 -3.59 -7.60
C TYR A 121 -6.36 -2.72 -6.92
N GLU A 122 -6.70 -1.61 -7.55
CA GLU A 122 -7.67 -0.65 -7.05
C GLU A 122 -8.43 0.02 -8.19
N ASP A 123 -9.43 0.82 -7.86
CA ASP A 123 -10.06 1.71 -8.84
C ASP A 123 -9.11 2.85 -9.19
N THR A 124 -8.48 2.73 -10.35
CA THR A 124 -7.48 3.69 -10.82
C THR A 124 -8.07 5.03 -11.24
N GLU A 125 -9.36 5.08 -11.58
CA GLU A 125 -10.06 6.34 -11.87
C GLU A 125 -10.18 7.20 -10.61
N LYS A 126 -10.44 6.58 -9.46
CA LYS A 126 -10.47 7.28 -8.17
C LYS A 126 -9.09 7.80 -7.77
N ALA A 127 -8.04 7.03 -8.02
CA ALA A 127 -6.67 7.48 -7.77
C ALA A 127 -6.29 8.66 -8.68
N GLN A 128 -6.72 8.66 -9.93
CA GLN A 128 -6.53 9.79 -10.83
C GLN A 128 -7.33 11.02 -10.36
N ALA A 129 -8.57 10.83 -9.93
CA ALA A 129 -9.38 11.93 -9.40
C ALA A 129 -8.76 12.57 -8.14
N LEU A 130 -8.09 11.78 -7.30
CA LEU A 130 -7.31 12.31 -6.18
C LEU A 130 -6.13 13.18 -6.66
N ASP A 131 -5.39 12.71 -7.66
CA ASP A 131 -4.29 13.49 -8.26
C ASP A 131 -4.79 14.83 -8.81
N ASP A 132 -5.89 14.81 -9.57
CA ASP A 132 -6.50 16.02 -10.15
C ASP A 132 -6.93 17.01 -9.04
N TYR A 133 -7.52 16.50 -7.97
CA TYR A 133 -7.89 17.33 -6.82
C TYR A 133 -6.66 17.94 -6.14
N MET A 134 -5.62 17.14 -5.90
CA MET A 134 -4.39 17.60 -5.24
C MET A 134 -3.66 18.63 -6.09
N GLU A 135 -3.57 18.43 -7.41
CA GLU A 135 -2.94 19.38 -8.32
C GLU A 135 -3.63 20.75 -8.27
N ALA A 136 -4.96 20.74 -8.19
CA ALA A 136 -5.76 21.97 -8.14
C ALA A 136 -5.76 22.65 -6.75
N ASN A 137 -5.70 21.90 -5.65
CA ASN A 137 -5.97 22.40 -4.30
C ASN A 137 -4.77 22.27 -3.34
N GLU A 138 -3.90 21.29 -3.53
CA GLU A 138 -2.78 20.95 -2.63
C GLU A 138 -1.50 20.62 -3.41
N PRO A 139 -1.05 21.51 -4.33
CA PRO A 139 0.09 21.21 -5.22
C PRO A 139 1.39 20.91 -4.48
N ALA A 140 1.56 21.42 -3.25
CA ALA A 140 2.73 21.14 -2.43
C ALA A 140 2.83 19.67 -2.00
N LEU A 141 1.72 18.95 -1.93
CA LEU A 141 1.70 17.52 -1.61
C LEU A 141 2.11 16.65 -2.80
N MET A 142 1.99 17.19 -4.03
CA MET A 142 2.37 16.49 -5.27
C MET A 142 3.88 16.58 -5.54
N ALA A 143 4.55 17.57 -4.98
CA ALA A 143 6.00 17.72 -5.12
C ALA A 143 6.74 16.55 -4.46
N SER A 144 7.63 15.91 -5.22
CA SER A 144 8.48 14.77 -4.78
C SER A 144 9.60 15.19 -3.85
#